data_d383a36484b97aff9af852d80b16a93c
#
_entry.id   d383a36484b97aff9af852d80b16a93c
#
_cell.length_a   1.000
_cell.length_b   1.000
_cell.length_c   1.000
_cell.angle_alpha   90.00
_cell.angle_beta   90.00
_cell.angle_gamma   90.00
#
_symmetry.space_group_name_H-M   'P 1'
#
loop_
_entity.id
_entity.type
_entity.pdbx_description
1 polymer ?
#
loop_
_entity_poly.entity_id
_entity_poly.type
_entity_poly.pdbx_seq_one_letter_code
_entity_poly.pdbx_strand_id
1 'polypeptide(L)'
;MIVHLVVDVTLRPGIADPEGATIERALPALGFSGVSHVRAGRTFRFDVDAPDEAGATAIASALAERLLSNPVIEDAVVRRGDQ
;
A
#
# COMPACT_ATOMS: atom_id res chain seq x y z
N MET A 1 19.94 -13.06 7.00
CA MET A 1 18.81 -13.78 6.42
C MET A 1 18.08 -12.88 5.45
N ILE A 2 17.46 -13.45 4.46
CA ILE A 2 16.63 -12.70 3.51
C ILE A 2 15.19 -12.77 3.98
N VAL A 3 14.56 -11.59 4.12
CA VAL A 3 13.16 -11.47 4.55
C VAL A 3 12.37 -10.84 3.42
N HIS A 4 11.30 -11.48 3.00
CA HIS A 4 10.39 -10.98 1.97
C HIS A 4 9.36 -10.07 2.61
N LEU A 5 9.28 -8.82 2.15
CA LEU A 5 8.40 -7.82 2.74
C LEU A 5 7.52 -7.16 1.69
N VAL A 6 6.38 -6.70 2.14
CA VAL A 6 5.41 -5.98 1.33
C VAL A 6 5.06 -4.68 2.06
N VAL A 7 5.02 -3.59 1.31
CA VAL A 7 4.55 -2.31 1.82
C VAL A 7 3.31 -1.92 1.02
N ASP A 8 2.20 -1.78 1.72
CA ASP A 8 0.95 -1.28 1.13
C ASP A 8 0.83 0.21 1.45
N VAL A 9 0.68 1.03 0.41
CA VAL A 9 0.56 2.48 0.54
C VAL A 9 -0.82 2.91 0.08
N THR A 10 -1.56 3.58 0.97
CA THR A 10 -2.92 4.05 0.71
C THR A 10 -3.06 5.51 1.12
N LEU A 11 -3.97 6.23 0.49
CA LEU A 11 -4.30 7.59 0.90
C LEU A 11 -5.00 7.57 2.26
N ARG A 12 -4.67 8.55 3.10
CA ARG A 12 -5.33 8.70 4.39
C ARG A 12 -6.81 9.02 4.20
N PRO A 13 -7.66 8.67 5.18
CA PRO A 13 -9.07 9.05 5.14
C PRO A 13 -9.21 10.57 4.95
N GLY A 14 -10.17 10.98 4.10
CA GLY A 14 -10.40 12.38 3.80
C GLY A 14 -9.56 12.98 2.69
N ILE A 15 -8.54 12.26 2.23
CA ILE A 15 -7.75 12.68 1.06
C ILE A 15 -8.45 12.19 -0.21
N ALA A 16 -8.59 13.08 -1.19
CA ALA A 16 -9.24 12.76 -2.45
C ALA A 16 -8.47 11.68 -3.21
N ASP A 17 -9.20 10.74 -3.78
CA ASP A 17 -8.67 9.61 -4.55
C ASP A 17 -9.30 9.63 -5.95
N PRO A 18 -8.71 10.38 -6.90
CA PRO A 18 -9.29 10.47 -8.25
C PRO A 18 -9.34 9.14 -8.99
N GLU A 19 -8.36 8.26 -8.76
CA GLU A 19 -8.32 6.95 -9.41
C GLU A 19 -9.45 6.06 -8.91
N GLY A 20 -9.62 5.96 -7.59
CA GLY A 20 -10.71 5.20 -6.99
C GLY A 20 -12.07 5.72 -7.41
N ALA A 21 -12.23 7.05 -7.44
CA ALA A 21 -13.48 7.68 -7.87
C ALA A 21 -13.80 7.38 -9.34
N THR A 22 -12.78 7.37 -10.21
CA THR A 22 -12.96 7.05 -11.62
C THR A 22 -13.40 5.59 -11.80
N ILE A 23 -12.79 4.67 -11.08
CA ILE A 23 -13.18 3.26 -11.10
C ILE A 23 -14.63 3.13 -10.63
N GLU A 24 -14.97 3.76 -9.52
CA GLU A 24 -16.31 3.64 -8.94
C GLU A 24 -17.38 4.13 -9.90
N ARG A 25 -17.14 5.23 -10.61
CA ARG A 25 -18.09 5.76 -11.59
C ARG A 25 -18.30 4.85 -12.79
N ALA A 26 -17.32 4.02 -13.12
CA ALA A 26 -17.41 3.11 -14.26
C ALA A 26 -18.20 1.84 -13.97
N LEU A 27 -18.37 1.48 -12.70
CA LEU A 27 -18.93 0.19 -12.32
C LEU A 27 -20.37 -0.04 -12.76
N PRO A 28 -21.31 0.93 -12.64
CA PRO A 28 -22.69 0.69 -13.08
C PRO A 28 -22.82 0.32 -14.55
N ALA A 29 -22.05 0.97 -15.43
CA ALA A 29 -22.06 0.67 -16.85
C ALA A 29 -21.55 -0.73 -17.17
N LEU A 30 -20.74 -1.30 -16.29
CA LEU A 30 -20.20 -2.64 -16.43
C LEU A 30 -21.04 -3.72 -15.74
N GLY A 31 -22.18 -3.35 -15.18
CA GLY A 31 -23.08 -4.29 -14.52
C GLY A 31 -22.79 -4.53 -13.06
N PHE A 32 -21.92 -3.77 -12.44
CA PHE A 32 -21.63 -3.92 -11.01
C PHE A 32 -22.45 -2.91 -10.21
N SER A 33 -23.41 -3.42 -9.46
CA SER A 33 -24.16 -2.63 -8.50
C SER A 33 -23.76 -3.03 -7.08
N GLY A 34 -23.91 -2.14 -6.13
CA GLY A 34 -23.59 -2.45 -4.73
C GLY A 34 -22.11 -2.36 -4.37
N VAL A 35 -21.27 -1.89 -5.28
CA VAL A 35 -19.86 -1.63 -5.00
C VAL A 35 -19.68 -0.14 -4.73
N SER A 36 -19.10 0.19 -3.59
CA SER A 36 -18.92 1.59 -3.18
C SER A 36 -17.60 1.75 -2.42
N HIS A 37 -17.21 3.01 -2.24
CA HIS A 37 -16.01 3.36 -1.47
C HIS A 37 -14.73 2.73 -2.05
N VAL A 38 -14.62 2.77 -3.37
CA VAL A 38 -13.43 2.24 -4.04
C VAL A 38 -12.24 3.15 -3.74
N ARG A 39 -11.17 2.55 -3.22
CA ARG A 39 -9.93 3.26 -2.90
C ARG A 39 -8.78 2.58 -3.61
N ALA A 40 -7.98 3.36 -4.32
CA ALA A 40 -6.80 2.86 -4.99
C ALA A 40 -5.57 3.02 -4.08
N GLY A 41 -4.56 2.21 -4.33
CA GLY A 41 -3.33 2.28 -3.58
C GLY A 41 -2.20 1.61 -4.35
N ARG A 42 -1.04 1.53 -3.71
CA ARG A 42 0.14 0.91 -4.31
C ARG A 42 0.69 -0.15 -3.37
N THR A 43 1.25 -1.18 -3.94
CA THR A 43 1.92 -2.24 -3.19
C THR A 43 3.34 -2.41 -3.72
N PHE A 44 4.30 -2.42 -2.82
CA PHE A 44 5.70 -2.67 -3.14
C PHE A 44 6.15 -3.97 -2.51
N ARG A 45 6.86 -4.79 -3.28
CA ARG A 45 7.39 -6.07 -2.81
C ARG A 45 8.90 -6.05 -2.97
N PHE A 46 9.63 -6.45 -1.93
CA PHE A 46 11.09 -6.48 -1.97
C PHE A 46 11.65 -7.41 -0.90
N ASP A 47 12.92 -7.73 -1.06
CA ASP A 47 13.65 -8.54 -0.11
C ASP A 47 14.63 -7.66 0.66
N VAL A 48 14.76 -7.93 1.94
CA VAL A 48 15.74 -7.26 2.79
C VAL A 48 16.67 -8.30 3.39
N ASP A 49 17.97 -8.10 3.21
CA ASP A 49 18.97 -8.91 3.88
C ASP A 49 19.31 -8.24 5.21
N ALA A 50 18.98 -8.90 6.30
CA ALA A 50 19.17 -8.38 7.65
C ALA A 50 19.49 -9.52 8.60
N PRO A 51 20.04 -9.22 9.80
CA PRO A 51 20.35 -10.27 10.79
C PRO A 51 19.11 -11.02 11.27
N ASP A 52 17.96 -10.36 11.34
CA ASP A 52 16.71 -10.96 11.80
C ASP A 52 15.50 -10.28 11.18
N GLU A 53 14.32 -10.81 11.47
CA GLU A 53 13.08 -10.29 10.93
C GLU A 53 12.76 -8.89 11.44
N ALA A 54 13.03 -8.62 12.72
CA ALA A 54 12.79 -7.30 13.32
C ALA A 54 13.65 -6.23 12.64
N GLY A 55 14.92 -6.54 12.37
CA GLY A 55 15.81 -5.64 11.64
C GLY A 55 15.34 -5.38 10.22
N ALA A 56 14.88 -6.43 9.53
CA ALA A 56 14.34 -6.29 8.18
C ALA A 56 13.09 -5.40 8.16
N THR A 57 12.19 -5.60 9.11
CA THR A 57 10.97 -4.80 9.22
C THR A 57 11.28 -3.33 9.49
N ALA A 58 12.27 -3.06 10.35
CA ALA A 58 12.69 -1.69 10.63
C ALA A 58 13.25 -1.00 9.38
N ILE A 59 14.02 -1.72 8.57
CA ILE A 59 14.54 -1.21 7.30
C ILE A 59 13.39 -0.89 6.34
N ALA A 60 12.44 -1.81 6.22
CA ALA A 60 11.29 -1.62 5.34
C ALA A 60 10.43 -0.42 5.78
N SER A 61 10.23 -0.24 7.07
CA SER A 61 9.48 0.90 7.61
C SER A 61 10.17 2.23 7.29
N ALA A 62 11.48 2.28 7.44
CA ALA A 62 12.26 3.49 7.09
C ALA A 62 12.18 3.77 5.59
N LEU A 63 12.30 2.73 4.76
CA LEU A 63 12.19 2.85 3.31
C LEU A 63 10.80 3.36 2.90
N ALA A 64 9.76 2.80 3.51
CA ALA A 64 8.38 3.19 3.23
C ALA A 64 8.16 4.68 3.52
N GLU A 65 8.64 5.15 4.67
CA GLU A 65 8.46 6.54 5.07
C GLU A 65 9.28 7.51 4.23
N ARG A 66 10.53 7.13 3.90
CA ARG A 66 11.46 8.07 3.25
C ARG A 66 11.34 8.09 1.73
N LEU A 67 10.85 7.01 1.12
CA LEU A 67 10.88 6.88 -0.34
C LEU A 67 9.56 6.42 -0.94
N LEU A 68 8.89 5.42 -0.34
CA LEU A 68 7.76 4.75 -0.99
C LEU A 68 6.44 5.48 -0.78
N SER A 69 6.34 6.34 0.20
CA SER A 69 5.09 7.05 0.50
C SER A 69 5.34 8.53 0.77
N ASN A 70 4.27 9.31 0.69
CA ASN A 70 4.24 10.66 1.20
C ASN A 70 3.47 10.65 2.53
N PRO A 71 4.17 10.69 3.69
CA PRO A 71 3.51 10.55 4.99
C PRO A 71 2.50 11.64 5.31
N VAL A 72 2.54 12.77 4.60
CA VAL A 72 1.58 13.85 4.80
C VAL A 72 0.17 13.42 4.40
N ILE A 73 0.06 12.65 3.32
CA ILE A 73 -1.24 12.27 2.75
C ILE A 73 -1.45 10.75 2.68
N GLU A 74 -0.43 9.95 2.95
CA GLU A 74 -0.51 8.49 2.80
C GLU A 74 -0.15 7.76 4.08
N ASP A 75 -0.78 6.61 4.26
CA ASP A 75 -0.39 5.62 5.26
C ASP A 75 0.37 4.50 4.55
N ALA A 76 1.37 3.96 5.22
CA ALA A 76 2.13 2.82 4.75
C ALA A 76 2.09 1.71 5.79
N VAL A 77 1.76 0.49 5.36
CA VAL A 77 1.70 -0.68 6.23
C VAL A 77 2.70 -1.71 5.73
N VAL A 78 3.60 -2.13 6.61
CA VAL A 78 4.61 -3.15 6.31
C VAL A 78 4.10 -4.49 6.81
N ARG A 79 4.20 -5.51 5.95
CA ARG A 79 3.84 -6.88 6.32
C ARG A 79 4.79 -7.89 5.67
N ARG A 80 4.80 -9.11 6.22
CA ARG A 80 5.54 -10.21 5.60
C ARG A 80 4.90 -10.57 4.27
N GLY A 81 5.76 -10.81 3.30
CA GLY A 81 5.32 -11.32 2.01
C GLY A 81 5.30 -12.85 2.04
N ASP A 82 4.27 -13.44 1.45
CA ASP A 82 4.22 -14.89 1.22
C ASP A 82 4.93 -15.21 -0.08
N GLN A 83 5.63 -16.30 -0.08
CA GLN A 83 6.31 -16.82 -1.27
C GLN A 83 5.55 -17.95 -1.90
#